data_f69815e721c3b708c6248e1685fc9b03
#
_entry.id   f69815e721c3b708c6248e1685fc9b03
#
_cell.length_a   1.000
_cell.length_b   1.000
_cell.length_c   1.000
_cell.angle_alpha   90.00
_cell.angle_beta   90.00
_cell.angle_gamma   90.00
#
_symmetry.space_group_name_H-M   'P 1'
#
loop_
_entity.id
_entity.type
_entity.pdbx_description
1 polymer ?
#
loop_
_entity_poly.entity_id
_entity_poly.type
_entity_poly.pdbx_seq_one_letter_code
_entity_poly.pdbx_strand_id
1 'polypeptide(L)'
;MKRSWLSLFACLASVLLSSAAPAQADDLFAHVVRPGETLASIAQQYYGDPRRESVLVTENGLTTQGGSAIVVGMRLHIPWVRYHTVVAGETWQQIADRYYGDARRSFVIIESNRNATDAQPAEGAELLIPYPLRHITGQGDSVTRVARDYYEDSNAGTRRLRRFNGIRGTRLTRGQVVLVPLPDLLLSDEGRRLVEASTGAAPGDGAQREQQAAIEAQLPVLREHVRRGRFTEAVVLGSRLLGAASVTSSQALSIHRELGTAYVALDRTDLAIEAFDAALALQPDLELDGLRTSPTVMRALEAARTRRTAAEAAAAARAARRAAAPVDAGPPPAATVDAGP
;
A
#
# COMPACT_ATOMS: atom_id res chain seq x y z
N MET A 1 -58.16 -37.65 21.94
CA MET A 1 -57.93 -37.30 20.54
C MET A 1 -57.57 -35.82 20.42
N LYS A 2 -56.30 -35.49 20.36
CA LYS A 2 -55.81 -34.20 19.84
C LYS A 2 -54.33 -34.37 19.51
N ARG A 3 -54.00 -34.36 18.22
CA ARG A 3 -52.65 -34.47 17.66
C ARG A 3 -51.99 -33.10 17.71
N SER A 4 -50.89 -32.99 18.41
CA SER A 4 -50.02 -31.80 18.40
C SER A 4 -48.95 -31.99 17.34
N TRP A 5 -48.87 -31.08 16.39
CA TRP A 5 -47.78 -30.95 15.44
C TRP A 5 -46.70 -30.08 16.05
N LEU A 6 -45.53 -30.65 16.30
CA LEU A 6 -44.32 -29.91 16.57
C LEU A 6 -43.63 -29.56 15.25
N SER A 7 -43.65 -28.30 14.90
CA SER A 7 -42.84 -27.74 13.80
C SER A 7 -41.42 -27.53 14.30
N LEU A 8 -40.49 -28.31 13.75
CA LEU A 8 -39.06 -28.16 13.97
C LEU A 8 -38.54 -26.98 13.14
N PHE A 9 -38.27 -25.80 13.77
CA PHE A 9 -37.53 -24.72 13.17
C PHE A 9 -36.06 -25.04 13.34
N ALA A 10 -35.38 -25.46 12.27
CA ALA A 10 -33.93 -25.54 12.19
C ALA A 10 -33.38 -24.13 11.95
N CYS A 11 -32.93 -23.47 13.02
CA CYS A 11 -32.10 -22.25 12.92
C CYS A 11 -30.70 -22.63 12.41
N LEU A 12 -30.47 -22.36 11.14
CA LEU A 12 -29.11 -22.38 10.57
C LEU A 12 -28.37 -21.15 11.09
N ALA A 13 -27.63 -21.33 12.17
CA ALA A 13 -26.69 -20.31 12.68
C ALA A 13 -25.48 -20.27 11.74
N SER A 14 -25.50 -19.35 10.78
CA SER A 14 -24.30 -18.99 10.01
C SER A 14 -23.31 -18.33 10.94
N VAL A 15 -22.34 -19.10 11.43
CA VAL A 15 -21.17 -18.58 12.12
C VAL A 15 -20.32 -17.84 11.08
N LEU A 16 -20.51 -16.52 11.02
CA LEU A 16 -19.54 -15.62 10.37
C LEU A 16 -18.25 -15.72 11.21
N LEU A 17 -17.33 -16.57 10.77
CA LEU A 17 -15.94 -16.44 11.20
C LEU A 17 -15.44 -15.09 10.64
N SER A 18 -15.58 -14.05 11.44
CA SER A 18 -14.74 -12.87 11.31
C SER A 18 -13.31 -13.37 11.51
N SER A 19 -12.59 -13.60 10.42
CA SER A 19 -11.14 -13.65 10.46
C SER A 19 -10.67 -12.26 10.86
N ALA A 20 -10.57 -12.03 12.18
CA ALA A 20 -9.71 -10.96 12.68
C ALA A 20 -8.34 -11.24 12.05
N ALA A 21 -7.96 -10.41 11.07
CA ALA A 21 -6.57 -10.36 10.64
C ALA A 21 -5.75 -10.23 11.92
N PRO A 22 -4.68 -11.05 12.11
CA PRO A 22 -3.84 -10.88 13.26
C PRO A 22 -3.43 -9.40 13.26
N ALA A 23 -3.78 -8.68 14.32
CA ALA A 23 -3.11 -7.43 14.62
C ALA A 23 -1.63 -7.81 14.52
N GLN A 24 -0.93 -7.25 13.53
CA GLN A 24 0.51 -7.46 13.42
C GLN A 24 1.05 -6.99 14.75
N ALA A 25 1.39 -7.97 15.62
CA ALA A 25 2.18 -7.69 16.79
C ALA A 25 3.35 -6.87 16.26
N ASP A 26 3.48 -5.65 16.74
CA ASP A 26 4.63 -4.82 16.48
C ASP A 26 5.84 -5.68 16.84
N ASP A 27 6.52 -6.23 15.83
CA ASP A 27 7.87 -6.76 16.00
C ASP A 27 8.77 -5.54 16.28
N LEU A 28 8.62 -5.05 17.53
CA LEU A 28 9.41 -3.95 18.04
C LEU A 28 10.83 -4.49 18.20
N PHE A 29 11.66 -4.21 17.22
CA PHE A 29 13.07 -4.53 17.32
C PHE A 29 13.66 -3.78 18.53
N ALA A 30 14.31 -4.52 19.42
CA ALA A 30 14.95 -3.97 20.59
C ALA A 30 16.47 -4.11 20.50
N HIS A 31 17.17 -2.99 20.49
CA HIS A 31 18.61 -2.91 20.65
C HIS A 31 18.98 -3.10 22.12
N VAL A 32 19.98 -3.94 22.41
CA VAL A 32 20.54 -4.11 23.76
C VAL A 32 21.77 -3.22 23.87
N VAL A 33 21.73 -2.23 24.77
CA VAL A 33 22.80 -1.26 24.98
C VAL A 33 24.09 -1.96 25.40
N ARG A 34 25.18 -1.66 24.67
CA ARG A 34 26.53 -2.21 24.90
C ARG A 34 27.41 -1.22 25.69
N PRO A 35 28.52 -1.68 26.27
CA PRO A 35 29.49 -0.79 26.92
C PRO A 35 30.00 0.31 25.95
N GLY A 36 29.94 1.56 26.40
CA GLY A 36 30.41 2.73 25.65
C GLY A 36 29.42 3.32 24.66
N GLU A 37 28.23 2.72 24.46
CA GLU A 37 27.20 3.29 23.61
C GLU A 37 26.50 4.47 24.30
N THR A 38 26.08 5.43 23.47
CA THR A 38 25.24 6.58 23.84
C THR A 38 23.99 6.60 22.95
N LEU A 39 22.94 7.29 23.36
CA LEU A 39 21.77 7.47 22.50
C LEU A 39 22.11 8.07 21.13
N ALA A 40 23.04 9.04 21.12
CA ALA A 40 23.54 9.64 19.89
C ALA A 40 24.28 8.63 18.98
N SER A 41 25.14 7.77 19.56
CA SER A 41 25.82 6.74 18.78
C SER A 41 24.86 5.67 18.26
N ILE A 42 23.85 5.29 19.04
CA ILE A 42 22.80 4.37 18.61
C ILE A 42 21.97 5.01 17.50
N ALA A 43 21.58 6.27 17.64
CA ALA A 43 20.84 7.00 16.59
C ALA A 43 21.66 7.13 15.29
N GLN A 44 22.97 7.40 15.41
CA GLN A 44 23.89 7.42 14.26
C GLN A 44 23.92 6.05 13.55
N GLN A 45 23.97 4.97 14.31
CA GLN A 45 24.05 3.61 13.77
C GLN A 45 22.76 3.23 13.03
N TYR A 46 21.58 3.48 13.63
CA TYR A 46 20.31 3.07 13.04
C TYR A 46 19.75 4.04 11.99
N TYR A 47 19.97 5.34 12.15
CA TYR A 47 19.38 6.36 11.27
C TYR A 47 20.39 7.13 10.44
N GLY A 48 21.71 6.99 10.70
CA GLY A 48 22.73 7.82 10.07
C GLY A 48 22.75 9.26 10.57
N ASP A 49 21.96 9.60 11.61
CA ASP A 49 21.84 10.94 12.17
C ASP A 49 21.78 10.90 13.71
N PRO A 50 22.84 11.37 14.43
CA PRO A 50 22.88 11.35 15.88
C PRO A 50 21.80 12.23 16.52
N ARG A 51 21.27 13.25 15.80
CA ARG A 51 20.19 14.13 16.30
C ARG A 51 18.89 13.39 16.51
N ARG A 52 18.72 12.20 15.90
CA ARG A 52 17.57 11.31 16.12
C ARG A 52 17.55 10.65 17.51
N GLU A 53 18.53 10.92 18.37
CA GLU A 53 18.50 10.49 19.78
C GLU A 53 17.23 10.95 20.50
N SER A 54 16.68 12.11 20.16
CA SER A 54 15.42 12.63 20.70
C SER A 54 14.21 11.68 20.44
N VAL A 55 14.22 11.00 19.31
CA VAL A 55 13.23 9.98 18.96
C VAL A 55 13.37 8.76 19.89
N LEU A 56 14.62 8.31 20.09
CA LEU A 56 14.91 7.17 21.00
C LEU A 56 14.52 7.49 22.44
N VAL A 57 14.82 8.71 22.90
CA VAL A 57 14.41 9.20 24.24
C VAL A 57 12.90 9.12 24.39
N THR A 58 12.17 9.66 23.42
CA THR A 58 10.70 9.76 23.48
C THR A 58 10.04 8.39 23.37
N GLU A 59 10.48 7.56 22.43
CA GLU A 59 9.91 6.23 22.21
C GLU A 59 10.06 5.33 23.43
N ASN A 60 11.22 5.43 24.10
CA ASN A 60 11.55 4.59 25.26
C ASN A 60 11.18 5.24 26.59
N GLY A 61 10.51 6.40 26.60
CA GLY A 61 10.12 7.08 27.83
C GLY A 61 11.29 7.49 28.74
N LEU A 62 12.46 7.74 28.14
CA LEU A 62 13.66 8.08 28.89
C LEU A 62 13.65 9.54 29.35
N THR A 63 14.29 9.81 30.47
CA THR A 63 14.53 11.17 30.96
C THR A 63 16.01 11.50 30.83
N THR A 64 16.32 12.67 30.30
CA THR A 64 17.71 13.16 30.16
C THR A 64 18.14 13.97 31.39
N GLN A 65 17.29 14.11 32.41
CA GLN A 65 17.60 14.88 33.61
C GLN A 65 18.38 14.00 34.59
N GLY A 66 19.63 14.35 34.87
CA GLY A 66 20.41 13.80 35.98
C GLY A 66 21.39 12.68 35.65
N GLY A 67 21.83 12.51 34.41
CA GLY A 67 22.86 11.53 34.06
C GLY A 67 22.64 10.83 32.72
N SER A 68 23.37 9.73 32.49
CA SER A 68 23.16 8.91 31.29
C SER A 68 21.74 8.33 31.31
N ALA A 69 20.98 8.63 30.27
CA ALA A 69 19.61 8.11 30.14
C ALA A 69 19.57 6.60 29.91
N ILE A 70 20.70 5.96 29.60
CA ILE A 70 20.80 4.52 29.28
C ILE A 70 21.89 3.83 30.10
N VAL A 71 21.70 2.56 30.36
CA VAL A 71 22.69 1.69 31.04
C VAL A 71 22.91 0.43 30.20
N VAL A 72 24.11 -0.15 30.33
CA VAL A 72 24.49 -1.40 29.64
C VAL A 72 23.47 -2.50 29.96
N GLY A 73 23.04 -3.20 28.91
CA GLY A 73 22.02 -4.25 29.01
C GLY A 73 20.58 -3.75 28.89
N MET A 74 20.34 -2.44 28.89
CA MET A 74 19.01 -1.87 28.65
C MET A 74 18.53 -2.23 27.23
N ARG A 75 17.23 -2.55 27.10
CA ARG A 75 16.59 -2.80 25.81
C ARG A 75 15.90 -1.52 25.34
N LEU A 76 16.32 -1.04 24.17
CA LEU A 76 15.75 0.15 23.55
C LEU A 76 14.97 -0.24 22.30
N HIS A 77 13.72 0.17 22.23
CA HIS A 77 12.94 0.08 21.02
C HIS A 77 13.47 1.05 19.98
N ILE A 78 13.73 0.55 18.78
CA ILE A 78 14.21 1.34 17.63
C ILE A 78 13.04 1.47 16.65
N PRO A 79 12.37 2.64 16.58
CA PRO A 79 11.27 2.85 15.66
C PRO A 79 11.76 3.21 14.26
N TRP A 80 11.00 2.83 13.21
CA TRP A 80 11.23 3.25 11.83
C TRP A 80 9.94 3.25 11.03
N VAL A 81 9.95 3.89 9.85
CA VAL A 81 8.84 3.88 8.90
C VAL A 81 8.57 2.45 8.42
N ARG A 82 7.32 2.19 8.01
CA ARG A 82 6.92 0.94 7.39
C ARG A 82 6.61 1.16 5.91
N TYR A 83 6.60 0.07 5.16
CA TYR A 83 6.17 0.07 3.77
C TYR A 83 4.95 -0.84 3.62
N HIS A 84 4.02 -0.42 2.77
CA HIS A 84 2.78 -1.13 2.51
C HIS A 84 2.56 -1.24 1.01
N THR A 85 2.41 -2.46 0.49
CA THR A 85 2.01 -2.68 -0.91
C THR A 85 0.49 -2.68 -1.00
N VAL A 86 -0.05 -1.77 -1.78
CA VAL A 86 -1.49 -1.60 -1.97
C VAL A 86 -2.09 -2.82 -2.65
N VAL A 87 -3.16 -3.36 -2.08
CA VAL A 87 -3.93 -4.45 -2.70
C VAL A 87 -5.12 -3.90 -3.50
N ALA A 88 -5.68 -4.74 -4.38
CA ALA A 88 -6.81 -4.36 -5.24
C ALA A 88 -7.98 -3.79 -4.42
N GLY A 89 -8.47 -2.61 -4.80
CA GLY A 89 -9.61 -1.94 -4.19
C GLY A 89 -9.35 -1.32 -2.80
N GLU A 90 -8.11 -1.34 -2.30
CA GLU A 90 -7.76 -0.74 -1.03
C GLU A 90 -7.75 0.80 -1.12
N THR A 91 -8.28 1.46 -0.11
CA THR A 91 -8.39 2.92 -0.04
C THR A 91 -7.41 3.52 0.94
N TRP A 92 -7.06 4.82 0.76
CA TRP A 92 -6.23 5.57 1.70
C TRP A 92 -6.77 5.52 3.13
N GLN A 93 -8.10 5.54 3.28
CA GLN A 93 -8.77 5.48 4.57
C GLN A 93 -8.62 4.13 5.25
N GLN A 94 -8.72 3.03 4.50
CA GLN A 94 -8.52 1.68 5.03
C GLN A 94 -7.07 1.45 5.46
N ILE A 95 -6.10 1.96 4.67
CA ILE A 95 -4.69 1.90 5.04
C ILE A 95 -4.45 2.70 6.33
N ALA A 96 -4.97 3.93 6.42
CA ALA A 96 -4.81 4.76 7.62
C ALA A 96 -5.48 4.14 8.86
N ASP A 97 -6.64 3.51 8.69
CA ASP A 97 -7.32 2.80 9.78
C ASP A 97 -6.48 1.62 10.29
N ARG A 98 -5.89 0.85 9.37
CA ARG A 98 -5.01 -0.29 9.69
C ARG A 98 -3.79 0.13 10.52
N TYR A 99 -3.09 1.22 10.11
CA TYR A 99 -1.83 1.62 10.73
C TYR A 99 -1.98 2.60 11.90
N TYR A 100 -3.04 3.40 11.91
CA TYR A 100 -3.23 4.47 12.89
C TYR A 100 -4.52 4.36 13.70
N GLY A 101 -5.38 3.37 13.39
CA GLY A 101 -6.70 3.21 14.04
C GLY A 101 -7.66 4.39 13.78
N ASP A 102 -7.43 5.17 12.72
CA ASP A 102 -8.25 6.32 12.38
C ASP A 102 -8.14 6.66 10.88
N ALA A 103 -9.19 6.41 10.12
CA ALA A 103 -9.27 6.66 8.69
C ALA A 103 -9.01 8.14 8.30
N ARG A 104 -9.29 9.10 9.22
CA ARG A 104 -9.06 10.53 9.00
C ARG A 104 -7.57 10.90 8.92
N ARG A 105 -6.68 10.01 9.36
CA ARG A 105 -5.22 10.18 9.32
C ARG A 105 -4.61 9.83 7.96
N SER A 106 -5.41 9.45 6.97
CA SER A 106 -4.96 9.12 5.60
C SER A 106 -4.13 10.22 4.95
N PHE A 107 -4.42 11.47 5.25
CA PHE A 107 -3.72 12.62 4.67
C PHE A 107 -2.19 12.56 4.88
N VAL A 108 -1.72 12.02 6.02
CA VAL A 108 -0.28 11.97 6.29
C VAL A 108 0.41 10.92 5.42
N ILE A 109 -0.27 9.82 5.09
CA ILE A 109 0.22 8.83 4.14
C ILE A 109 0.28 9.44 2.73
N ILE A 110 -0.80 10.13 2.31
CA ILE A 110 -0.86 10.83 1.02
C ILE A 110 0.27 11.86 0.90
N GLU A 111 0.46 12.72 1.91
CA GLU A 111 1.52 13.73 1.93
C GLU A 111 2.93 13.12 1.84
N SER A 112 3.16 11.95 2.46
CA SER A 112 4.46 11.27 2.47
C SER A 112 4.76 10.52 1.17
N ASN A 113 3.75 10.30 0.32
CA ASN A 113 3.84 9.61 -0.96
C ASN A 113 3.46 10.54 -2.12
N ARG A 114 4.10 11.70 -2.21
CA ARG A 114 3.76 12.89 -3.03
C ARG A 114 3.43 12.67 -4.52
N ASN A 115 3.67 11.48 -5.05
CA ASN A 115 3.29 11.14 -6.42
C ASN A 115 1.85 10.60 -6.52
N ALA A 116 1.13 10.51 -5.41
CA ALA A 116 -0.26 10.07 -5.38
C ALA A 116 -1.18 11.25 -5.75
N THR A 117 -1.33 11.50 -7.03
CA THR A 117 -2.29 12.47 -7.57
C THR A 117 -3.68 11.85 -7.74
N ASP A 118 -3.78 10.54 -7.61
CA ASP A 118 -5.01 9.80 -7.83
C ASP A 118 -5.92 9.82 -6.60
N ALA A 119 -7.22 9.81 -6.83
CA ALA A 119 -8.22 9.81 -5.77
C ALA A 119 -8.07 8.60 -4.82
N GLN A 120 -7.53 7.47 -5.31
CA GLN A 120 -7.21 6.26 -4.56
C GLN A 120 -5.77 5.81 -4.83
N PRO A 121 -5.15 5.05 -3.90
CA PRO A 121 -3.81 4.52 -4.13
C PRO A 121 -3.84 3.47 -5.26
N ALA A 122 -2.82 3.48 -6.11
CA ALA A 122 -2.73 2.52 -7.21
C ALA A 122 -2.40 1.11 -6.67
N GLU A 123 -3.08 0.08 -7.17
CA GLU A 123 -2.76 -1.31 -6.87
C GLU A 123 -1.30 -1.63 -7.21
N GLY A 124 -0.61 -2.35 -6.33
CA GLY A 124 0.81 -2.68 -6.44
C GLY A 124 1.75 -1.54 -6.04
N ALA A 125 1.23 -0.34 -5.72
CA ALA A 125 2.08 0.75 -5.24
C ALA A 125 2.65 0.43 -3.85
N GLU A 126 3.95 0.63 -3.67
CA GLU A 126 4.57 0.59 -2.35
C GLU A 126 4.51 1.97 -1.71
N LEU A 127 3.79 2.06 -0.61
CA LEU A 127 3.58 3.29 0.15
C LEU A 127 4.46 3.32 1.39
N LEU A 128 5.10 4.46 1.63
CA LEU A 128 5.75 4.75 2.90
C LEU A 128 4.67 5.13 3.93
N ILE A 129 4.70 4.45 5.06
CA ILE A 129 3.81 4.70 6.20
C ILE A 129 4.63 5.39 7.30
N PRO A 130 4.39 6.69 7.59
CA PRO A 130 5.06 7.41 8.65
C PRO A 130 4.93 6.74 10.02
N TYR A 131 6.02 6.71 10.79
CA TYR A 131 5.99 6.18 12.14
C TYR A 131 5.25 7.12 13.09
N PRO A 132 4.22 6.66 13.84
CA PRO A 132 3.46 7.52 14.77
C PRO A 132 4.12 7.56 16.16
N LEU A 133 5.20 8.35 16.31
CA LEU A 133 5.92 8.48 17.59
C LEU A 133 4.99 9.00 18.69
N ARG A 134 5.01 8.37 19.86
CA ARG A 134 4.17 8.73 21.01
C ARG A 134 4.89 9.72 21.92
N HIS A 135 4.61 11.01 21.75
CA HIS A 135 5.13 12.06 22.61
C HIS A 135 4.20 12.31 23.80
N ILE A 136 4.72 12.16 25.00
CA ILE A 136 4.00 12.49 26.25
C ILE A 136 4.41 13.91 26.65
N THR A 137 3.45 14.82 26.69
CA THR A 137 3.70 16.24 26.91
C THR A 137 4.17 16.54 28.35
N GLY A 138 5.20 17.35 28.43
CA GLY A 138 5.72 17.92 29.66
C GLY A 138 5.04 19.22 30.08
N GLN A 139 5.59 19.84 31.13
CA GLN A 139 5.15 21.19 31.56
C GLN A 139 5.65 22.25 30.55
N GLY A 140 4.74 23.07 30.05
CA GLY A 140 5.03 24.15 29.11
C GLY A 140 5.14 23.71 27.65
N ASP A 141 4.79 22.46 27.32
CA ASP A 141 4.71 22.03 25.94
C ASP A 141 3.51 22.68 25.24
N SER A 142 3.74 22.94 23.96
CA SER A 142 2.73 23.39 23.00
C SER A 142 2.90 22.64 21.69
N VAL A 143 1.86 22.58 20.87
CA VAL A 143 1.94 21.90 19.58
C VAL A 143 3.09 22.44 18.72
N THR A 144 3.33 23.79 18.77
CA THR A 144 4.42 24.43 18.03
C THR A 144 5.79 24.03 18.56
N ARG A 145 5.93 23.85 19.91
CA ARG A 145 7.18 23.37 20.49
C ARG A 145 7.48 21.93 20.08
N VAL A 146 6.50 21.05 20.24
CA VAL A 146 6.61 19.65 19.79
C VAL A 146 6.92 19.60 18.28
N ALA A 147 6.27 20.44 17.45
CA ALA A 147 6.57 20.48 16.02
C ALA A 147 8.03 20.88 15.74
N ARG A 148 8.60 21.82 16.49
CA ARG A 148 10.00 22.26 16.35
C ARG A 148 10.99 21.15 16.71
N ASP A 149 10.64 20.32 17.67
CA ASP A 149 11.52 19.25 18.16
C ASP A 149 11.65 18.10 17.17
N TYR A 150 10.68 17.92 16.26
CA TYR A 150 10.63 16.77 15.35
C TYR A 150 10.58 17.11 13.86
N TYR A 151 10.26 18.34 13.47
CA TYR A 151 10.16 18.75 12.07
C TYR A 151 11.04 19.97 11.76
N GLU A 152 11.66 19.96 10.60
CA GLU A 152 12.44 21.11 10.11
C GLU A 152 11.57 22.35 9.91
N ASP A 153 10.40 22.19 9.26
CA ASP A 153 9.39 23.25 9.16
C ASP A 153 8.38 23.11 10.30
N SER A 154 8.59 23.89 11.36
CA SER A 154 7.72 23.88 12.53
C SER A 154 6.30 24.37 12.25
N ASN A 155 6.06 25.20 11.22
CA ASN A 155 4.73 25.67 10.86
C ASN A 155 3.92 24.57 10.15
N ALA A 156 4.52 23.90 9.17
CA ALA A 156 3.92 22.74 8.53
C ALA A 156 3.71 21.61 9.54
N GLY A 157 4.71 21.35 10.40
CA GLY A 157 4.63 20.39 11.50
C GLY A 157 3.49 20.67 12.46
N THR A 158 3.30 21.95 12.88
CA THR A 158 2.21 22.34 13.76
C THR A 158 0.83 22.06 13.14
N ARG A 159 0.66 22.36 11.83
CA ARG A 159 -0.59 22.04 11.12
C ARG A 159 -0.83 20.53 11.05
N ARG A 160 0.22 19.76 10.73
CA ARG A 160 0.18 18.30 10.65
C ARG A 160 -0.18 17.68 11.99
N LEU A 161 0.48 18.05 13.08
CA LEU A 161 0.20 17.56 14.43
C LEU A 161 -1.24 17.87 14.88
N ARG A 162 -1.70 19.11 14.67
CA ARG A 162 -3.09 19.48 15.01
C ARG A 162 -4.10 18.63 14.28
N ARG A 163 -3.94 18.47 12.98
CA ARG A 163 -4.84 17.66 12.14
C ARG A 163 -4.80 16.18 12.52
N PHE A 164 -3.59 15.62 12.72
CA PHE A 164 -3.38 14.20 13.02
C PHE A 164 -3.98 13.79 14.37
N ASN A 165 -3.91 14.69 15.36
CA ASN A 165 -4.38 14.45 16.72
C ASN A 165 -5.75 15.08 17.02
N GLY A 166 -6.38 15.74 16.07
CA GLY A 166 -7.66 16.45 16.30
C GLY A 166 -7.57 17.65 17.27
N ILE A 167 -6.39 18.27 17.42
CA ILE A 167 -6.14 19.36 18.35
C ILE A 167 -6.61 20.68 17.76
N ARG A 168 -7.52 21.37 18.45
CA ARG A 168 -8.10 22.63 17.97
C ARG A 168 -7.26 23.88 18.28
N GLY A 169 -6.45 23.84 19.33
CA GLY A 169 -5.59 24.95 19.77
C GLY A 169 -4.10 24.65 19.61
N THR A 170 -3.27 25.41 20.32
CA THR A 170 -1.82 25.16 20.42
C THR A 170 -1.40 24.70 21.82
N ARG A 171 -2.23 24.90 22.83
CA ARG A 171 -1.96 24.48 24.22
C ARG A 171 -2.16 22.98 24.35
N LEU A 172 -1.23 22.35 25.07
CA LEU A 172 -1.27 20.95 25.45
C LEU A 172 -1.36 20.84 26.97
N THR A 173 -1.99 19.80 27.46
CA THR A 173 -2.03 19.50 28.90
C THR A 173 -0.88 18.55 29.25
N ARG A 174 -0.28 18.73 30.44
CA ARG A 174 0.77 17.83 30.91
C ARG A 174 0.28 16.37 30.92
N GLY A 175 1.09 15.45 30.42
CA GLY A 175 0.75 14.02 30.34
C GLY A 175 -0.17 13.66 29.16
N GLN A 176 -0.54 14.61 28.32
CA GLN A 176 -1.30 14.33 27.11
C GLN A 176 -0.40 13.57 26.09
N VAL A 177 -0.94 12.51 25.49
CA VAL A 177 -0.26 11.82 24.40
C VAL A 177 -0.54 12.53 23.09
N VAL A 178 0.54 12.93 22.41
CA VAL A 178 0.51 13.50 21.07
C VAL A 178 1.24 12.55 20.13
N LEU A 179 0.55 12.05 19.10
CA LEU A 179 1.17 11.23 18.07
C LEU A 179 1.87 12.13 17.06
N VAL A 180 3.15 11.88 16.82
CA VAL A 180 4.00 12.63 15.90
C VAL A 180 4.32 11.75 14.69
N PRO A 181 3.65 11.94 13.54
CA PRO A 181 3.93 11.13 12.35
C PRO A 181 5.27 11.54 11.71
N LEU A 182 6.24 10.62 11.71
CA LEU A 182 7.59 10.82 11.20
C LEU A 182 7.77 10.07 9.87
N PRO A 183 7.70 10.73 8.70
CA PRO A 183 7.90 10.09 7.40
C PRO A 183 9.38 9.89 7.05
N ASP A 184 10.27 10.58 7.73
CA ASP A 184 11.71 10.64 7.49
C ASP A 184 12.53 9.79 8.48
N LEU A 185 11.86 8.95 9.26
CA LEU A 185 12.51 8.04 10.19
C LEU A 185 12.92 6.74 9.47
N LEU A 186 13.84 6.88 8.54
CA LEU A 186 14.36 5.78 7.72
C LEU A 186 15.53 5.09 8.44
N LEU A 187 15.63 3.77 8.28
CA LEU A 187 16.84 3.06 8.71
C LEU A 187 18.00 3.33 7.73
N SER A 188 19.20 3.52 8.26
CA SER A 188 20.44 3.49 7.49
C SER A 188 20.70 2.07 6.95
N ASP A 189 21.65 1.91 6.01
CA ASP A 189 22.06 0.58 5.52
C ASP A 189 22.59 -0.30 6.65
N GLU A 190 23.29 0.27 7.61
CA GLU A 190 23.76 -0.43 8.80
C GLU A 190 22.60 -0.81 9.71
N GLY A 191 21.67 0.13 9.97
CA GLY A 191 20.49 -0.12 10.78
C GLY A 191 19.63 -1.26 10.20
N ARG A 192 19.43 -1.29 8.89
CA ARG A 192 18.70 -2.39 8.22
C ARG A 192 19.38 -3.74 8.44
N ARG A 193 20.70 -3.82 8.23
CA ARG A 193 21.47 -5.06 8.44
C ARG A 193 21.39 -5.56 9.88
N LEU A 194 21.39 -4.65 10.86
CA LEU A 194 21.29 -5.01 12.27
C LEU A 194 19.90 -5.55 12.63
N VAL A 195 18.84 -4.92 12.11
CA VAL A 195 17.48 -5.41 12.27
C VAL A 195 17.31 -6.78 11.64
N GLU A 196 17.75 -6.95 10.39
CA GLU A 196 17.69 -8.23 9.66
C GLU A 196 18.46 -9.34 10.39
N ALA A 197 19.68 -9.05 10.84
CA ALA A 197 20.50 -10.02 11.59
C ALA A 197 19.85 -10.47 12.90
N SER A 198 19.04 -9.62 13.53
CA SER A 198 18.40 -9.91 14.81
C SER A 198 17.02 -10.56 14.68
N THR A 199 16.27 -10.18 13.64
CA THR A 199 14.88 -10.62 13.45
C THR A 199 14.76 -11.76 12.44
N GLY A 200 15.81 -11.99 11.63
CA GLY A 200 15.78 -12.92 10.49
C GLY A 200 14.90 -12.45 9.33
N ALA A 201 14.37 -11.23 9.40
CA ALA A 201 13.54 -10.62 8.36
C ALA A 201 14.11 -9.26 7.96
N ALA A 202 14.29 -9.04 6.65
CA ALA A 202 14.71 -7.75 6.14
C ALA A 202 13.59 -6.71 6.37
N PRO A 203 13.88 -5.59 7.06
CA PRO A 203 12.93 -4.48 7.09
C PRO A 203 12.76 -3.95 5.67
N GLY A 204 11.53 -3.54 5.31
CA GLY A 204 11.29 -2.89 4.02
C GLY A 204 12.24 -1.69 3.85
N ASP A 205 12.82 -1.56 2.67
CA ASP A 205 13.78 -0.51 2.33
C ASP A 205 13.25 0.52 1.34
N GLY A 206 12.02 0.30 0.83
CA GLY A 206 11.42 1.15 -0.18
C GLY A 206 12.00 0.96 -1.58
N ALA A 207 12.75 -0.10 -1.83
CA ALA A 207 13.37 -0.35 -3.14
C ALA A 207 12.31 -0.46 -4.26
N GLN A 208 11.18 -1.09 -3.98
CA GLN A 208 10.08 -1.16 -4.93
C GLN A 208 9.53 0.23 -5.22
N ARG A 209 9.38 1.09 -4.21
CA ARG A 209 8.94 2.48 -4.36
C ARG A 209 9.91 3.30 -5.20
N GLU A 210 11.23 3.11 -5.02
CA GLU A 210 12.25 3.77 -5.85
C GLU A 210 12.15 3.32 -7.32
N GLN A 211 11.96 2.03 -7.57
CA GLN A 211 11.73 1.49 -8.91
C GLN A 211 10.44 2.06 -9.54
N GLN A 212 9.35 2.14 -8.78
CA GLN A 212 8.10 2.76 -9.22
C GLN A 212 8.29 4.25 -9.55
N ALA A 213 9.04 4.99 -8.74
CA ALA A 213 9.38 6.39 -9.02
C ALA A 213 10.23 6.54 -10.29
N ALA A 214 11.15 5.62 -10.55
CA ALA A 214 11.93 5.60 -11.77
C ALA A 214 11.07 5.34 -13.02
N ILE A 215 10.08 4.45 -12.93
CA ILE A 215 9.09 4.22 -13.99
C ILE A 215 8.26 5.49 -14.20
N GLU A 216 7.75 6.10 -13.15
CA GLU A 216 6.95 7.33 -13.21
C GLU A 216 7.71 8.46 -13.92
N ALA A 217 9.00 8.61 -13.65
CA ALA A 217 9.86 9.60 -14.31
C ALA A 217 10.02 9.36 -15.83
N GLN A 218 9.78 8.13 -16.33
CA GLN A 218 9.85 7.79 -17.75
C GLN A 218 8.51 7.98 -18.49
N LEU A 219 7.37 8.06 -17.80
CA LEU A 219 6.06 8.23 -18.46
C LEU A 219 5.94 9.53 -19.28
N PRO A 220 6.45 10.69 -18.83
CA PRO A 220 6.48 11.89 -19.66
C PRO A 220 7.31 11.72 -20.94
N VAL A 221 8.42 10.97 -20.89
CA VAL A 221 9.29 10.67 -22.03
C VAL A 221 8.53 9.79 -23.04
N LEU A 222 7.82 8.77 -22.55
CA LEU A 222 6.98 7.90 -23.38
C LEU A 222 5.90 8.71 -24.13
N ARG A 223 5.17 9.57 -23.43
CA ARG A 223 4.16 10.47 -24.02
C ARG A 223 4.78 11.40 -25.06
N GLU A 224 5.98 11.91 -24.81
CA GLU A 224 6.70 12.77 -25.72
C GLU A 224 7.13 12.04 -27.00
N HIS A 225 7.55 10.77 -26.92
CA HIS A 225 7.80 9.95 -28.10
C HIS A 225 6.54 9.81 -28.96
N VAL A 226 5.39 9.48 -28.36
CA VAL A 226 4.11 9.37 -29.09
C VAL A 226 3.74 10.72 -29.71
N ARG A 227 3.82 11.81 -28.97
CA ARG A 227 3.47 13.15 -29.44
C ARG A 227 4.34 13.62 -30.62
N ARG A 228 5.61 13.24 -30.64
CA ARG A 228 6.56 13.58 -31.71
C ARG A 228 6.55 12.61 -32.90
N GLY A 229 5.68 11.61 -32.89
CA GLY A 229 5.61 10.60 -33.93
C GLY A 229 6.76 9.58 -33.90
N ARG A 230 7.51 9.51 -32.81
CA ARG A 230 8.58 8.51 -32.61
C ARG A 230 7.98 7.22 -32.06
N PHE A 231 7.13 6.58 -32.86
CA PHE A 231 6.31 5.46 -32.38
C PHE A 231 7.11 4.20 -32.09
N THR A 232 8.18 3.93 -32.85
CA THR A 232 9.06 2.78 -32.58
C THR A 232 9.76 2.91 -31.23
N GLU A 233 10.28 4.09 -30.92
CA GLU A 233 10.92 4.40 -29.64
C GLU A 233 9.90 4.33 -28.48
N ALA A 234 8.66 4.79 -28.73
CA ALA A 234 7.58 4.66 -27.77
C ALA A 234 7.27 3.19 -27.46
N VAL A 235 7.19 2.32 -28.47
CA VAL A 235 6.96 0.89 -28.29
C VAL A 235 8.11 0.24 -27.52
N VAL A 236 9.36 0.54 -27.88
CA VAL A 236 10.53 -0.01 -27.17
C VAL A 236 10.55 0.41 -25.71
N LEU A 237 10.32 1.71 -25.44
CA LEU A 237 10.30 2.23 -24.07
C LEU A 237 9.13 1.65 -23.28
N GLY A 238 7.90 1.69 -23.82
CA GLY A 238 6.70 1.20 -23.14
C GLY A 238 6.78 -0.29 -22.83
N SER A 239 7.24 -1.12 -23.77
CA SER A 239 7.41 -2.56 -23.54
C SER A 239 8.46 -2.85 -22.46
N ARG A 240 9.56 -2.09 -22.43
CA ARG A 240 10.58 -2.21 -21.39
C ARG A 240 10.01 -1.84 -20.01
N LEU A 241 9.22 -0.76 -19.91
CA LEU A 241 8.60 -0.34 -18.65
C LEU A 241 7.60 -1.37 -18.14
N LEU A 242 6.76 -1.96 -19.03
CA LEU A 242 5.83 -3.04 -18.64
C LEU A 242 6.53 -4.31 -18.19
N GLY A 243 7.76 -4.56 -18.64
CA GLY A 243 8.56 -5.71 -18.19
C GLY A 243 9.15 -5.57 -16.79
N ALA A 244 9.04 -4.40 -16.16
CA ALA A 244 9.53 -4.20 -14.80
C ALA A 244 8.56 -4.83 -13.78
N ALA A 245 9.11 -5.59 -12.82
CA ALA A 245 8.30 -6.32 -11.82
C ALA A 245 7.50 -5.41 -10.86
N SER A 246 7.89 -4.13 -10.77
CA SER A 246 7.33 -3.16 -9.82
C SER A 246 6.31 -2.19 -10.43
N VAL A 247 5.83 -2.44 -11.66
CA VAL A 247 4.85 -1.57 -12.33
C VAL A 247 3.53 -1.54 -11.55
N THR A 248 3.03 -0.34 -11.23
CA THR A 248 1.70 -0.18 -10.61
C THR A 248 0.59 -0.24 -11.66
N SER A 249 -0.65 -0.48 -11.23
CA SER A 249 -1.82 -0.52 -12.12
C SER A 249 -2.00 0.81 -12.87
N SER A 250 -1.79 1.96 -12.22
CA SER A 250 -1.90 3.29 -12.85
C SER A 250 -0.80 3.55 -13.89
N GLN A 251 0.43 3.09 -13.60
CA GLN A 251 1.54 3.16 -14.56
C GLN A 251 1.29 2.27 -15.75
N ALA A 252 0.86 1.01 -15.54
CA ALA A 252 0.51 0.07 -16.60
C ALA A 252 -0.61 0.62 -17.49
N LEU A 253 -1.67 1.19 -16.90
CA LEU A 253 -2.74 1.86 -17.64
C LEU A 253 -2.19 2.97 -18.54
N SER A 254 -1.35 3.86 -18.00
CA SER A 254 -0.74 4.95 -18.75
C SER A 254 0.12 4.43 -19.91
N ILE A 255 0.92 3.39 -19.67
CA ILE A 255 1.78 2.78 -20.69
C ILE A 255 0.95 2.11 -21.78
N HIS A 256 -0.05 1.30 -21.42
CA HIS A 256 -0.90 0.61 -22.39
C HIS A 256 -1.66 1.58 -23.29
N ARG A 257 -2.13 2.71 -22.76
CA ARG A 257 -2.77 3.76 -23.54
C ARG A 257 -1.84 4.37 -24.58
N GLU A 258 -0.61 4.69 -24.20
CA GLU A 258 0.39 5.24 -25.13
C GLU A 258 0.83 4.19 -26.16
N LEU A 259 0.99 2.92 -25.77
CA LEU A 259 1.31 1.82 -26.68
C LEU A 259 0.19 1.59 -27.69
N GLY A 260 -1.08 1.59 -27.26
CA GLY A 260 -2.22 1.46 -28.17
C GLY A 260 -2.21 2.55 -29.26
N THR A 261 -1.92 3.79 -28.88
CA THR A 261 -1.78 4.91 -29.82
C THR A 261 -0.59 4.72 -30.77
N ALA A 262 0.56 4.30 -30.26
CA ALA A 262 1.75 4.05 -31.07
C ALA A 262 1.56 2.90 -32.06
N TYR A 263 0.92 1.80 -31.64
CA TYR A 263 0.63 0.67 -32.52
C TYR A 263 -0.32 1.02 -33.67
N VAL A 264 -1.36 1.84 -33.39
CA VAL A 264 -2.24 2.35 -34.46
C VAL A 264 -1.43 3.12 -35.49
N ALA A 265 -0.53 3.99 -35.06
CA ALA A 265 0.29 4.79 -35.95
C ALA A 265 1.33 3.97 -36.78
N LEU A 266 1.70 2.80 -36.26
CA LEU A 266 2.57 1.82 -36.94
C LEU A 266 1.79 0.80 -37.78
N ASP A 267 0.48 1.00 -37.97
CA ASP A 267 -0.43 0.09 -38.71
C ASP A 267 -0.48 -1.33 -38.10
N ARG A 268 -0.28 -1.43 -36.80
CA ARG A 268 -0.35 -2.67 -36.01
C ARG A 268 -1.66 -2.74 -35.23
N THR A 269 -2.78 -2.81 -35.96
CA THR A 269 -4.12 -2.72 -35.37
C THR A 269 -4.40 -3.79 -34.32
N ASP A 270 -3.92 -5.03 -34.54
CA ASP A 270 -4.12 -6.12 -33.56
C ASP A 270 -3.43 -5.84 -32.23
N LEU A 271 -2.18 -5.38 -32.27
CA LEU A 271 -1.43 -5.01 -31.07
C LEU A 271 -2.02 -3.77 -30.38
N ALA A 272 -2.58 -2.84 -31.15
CA ALA A 272 -3.29 -1.69 -30.59
C ALA A 272 -4.54 -2.12 -29.82
N ILE A 273 -5.33 -3.05 -30.37
CA ILE A 273 -6.52 -3.61 -29.72
C ILE A 273 -6.11 -4.35 -28.43
N GLU A 274 -5.02 -5.12 -28.46
CA GLU A 274 -4.51 -5.81 -27.27
C GLU A 274 -4.05 -4.82 -26.17
N ALA A 275 -3.35 -3.77 -26.56
CA ALA A 275 -2.91 -2.74 -25.62
C ALA A 275 -4.12 -2.00 -25.00
N PHE A 276 -5.13 -1.64 -25.78
CA PHE A 276 -6.35 -1.02 -25.27
C PHE A 276 -7.20 -1.99 -24.44
N ASP A 277 -7.25 -3.28 -24.78
CA ASP A 277 -7.93 -4.29 -23.96
C ASP A 277 -7.27 -4.42 -22.58
N ALA A 278 -5.93 -4.43 -22.53
CA ALA A 278 -5.18 -4.40 -21.27
C ALA A 278 -5.44 -3.10 -20.47
N ALA A 279 -5.52 -1.94 -21.14
CA ALA A 279 -5.88 -0.69 -20.48
C ALA A 279 -7.31 -0.71 -19.93
N LEU A 280 -8.30 -1.25 -20.67
CA LEU A 280 -9.68 -1.41 -20.25
C LEU A 280 -9.84 -2.44 -19.12
N ALA A 281 -8.92 -3.40 -19.01
CA ALA A 281 -8.88 -4.33 -17.88
C ALA A 281 -8.57 -3.61 -16.56
N LEU A 282 -7.72 -2.57 -16.62
CA LEU A 282 -7.34 -1.75 -15.48
C LEU A 282 -8.35 -0.62 -15.20
N GLN A 283 -8.93 -0.05 -16.26
CA GLN A 283 -9.94 1.00 -16.18
C GLN A 283 -11.06 0.75 -17.20
N PRO A 284 -12.17 0.10 -16.81
CA PRO A 284 -13.25 -0.25 -17.72
C PRO A 284 -13.95 0.94 -18.38
N ASP A 285 -13.99 2.08 -17.70
CA ASP A 285 -14.56 3.35 -18.15
C ASP A 285 -13.54 4.27 -18.83
N LEU A 286 -12.39 3.74 -19.31
CA LEU A 286 -11.36 4.51 -19.98
C LEU A 286 -11.95 5.28 -21.17
N GLU A 287 -11.82 6.60 -21.14
CA GLU A 287 -12.14 7.51 -22.23
C GLU A 287 -10.89 8.21 -22.74
N LEU A 288 -10.83 8.43 -24.06
CA LEU A 288 -9.82 9.25 -24.69
C LEU A 288 -10.43 10.57 -25.15
N ASP A 289 -9.65 11.65 -25.08
CA ASP A 289 -10.09 12.97 -25.56
C ASP A 289 -10.33 12.92 -27.07
N GLY A 290 -11.60 12.91 -27.50
CA GLY A 290 -12.01 12.81 -28.89
C GLY A 290 -11.53 13.98 -29.76
N LEU A 291 -11.19 15.13 -29.17
CA LEU A 291 -10.65 16.29 -29.89
C LEU A 291 -9.15 16.15 -30.18
N ARG A 292 -8.44 15.38 -29.37
CA ARG A 292 -6.99 15.19 -29.44
C ARG A 292 -6.57 13.82 -29.96
N THR A 293 -7.52 12.91 -30.11
CA THR A 293 -7.26 11.52 -30.49
C THR A 293 -7.73 11.27 -31.91
N SER A 294 -6.90 10.62 -32.75
CA SER A 294 -7.29 10.33 -34.12
C SER A 294 -8.48 9.36 -34.18
N PRO A 295 -9.35 9.48 -35.22
CA PRO A 295 -10.47 8.56 -35.40
C PRO A 295 -10.07 7.08 -35.48
N THR A 296 -8.86 6.79 -35.96
CA THR A 296 -8.32 5.43 -36.04
C THR A 296 -7.99 4.86 -34.67
N VAL A 297 -7.43 5.67 -33.78
CA VAL A 297 -7.17 5.29 -32.37
C VAL A 297 -8.50 5.07 -31.65
N MET A 298 -9.49 5.94 -31.85
CA MET A 298 -10.84 5.75 -31.27
C MET A 298 -11.49 4.45 -31.73
N ARG A 299 -11.35 4.09 -33.03
CA ARG A 299 -11.86 2.81 -33.55
C ARG A 299 -11.16 1.61 -32.93
N ALA A 300 -9.85 1.68 -32.71
CA ALA A 300 -9.11 0.61 -32.05
C ALA A 300 -9.55 0.41 -30.58
N LEU A 301 -9.79 1.51 -29.84
CA LEU A 301 -10.33 1.44 -28.47
C LEU A 301 -11.73 0.82 -28.47
N GLU A 302 -12.60 1.20 -29.43
CA GLU A 302 -13.96 0.65 -29.51
C GLU A 302 -13.95 -0.84 -29.89
N ALA A 303 -13.02 -1.25 -30.77
CA ALA A 303 -12.81 -2.67 -31.08
C ALA A 303 -12.35 -3.47 -29.84
N ALA A 304 -11.49 -2.89 -29.01
CA ALA A 304 -11.08 -3.49 -27.74
C ALA A 304 -12.27 -3.64 -26.77
N ARG A 305 -13.13 -2.63 -26.65
CA ARG A 305 -14.38 -2.72 -25.83
C ARG A 305 -15.28 -3.84 -26.30
N THR A 306 -15.51 -3.92 -27.61
CA THR A 306 -16.36 -4.97 -28.23
C THR A 306 -15.78 -6.36 -27.99
N ARG A 307 -14.47 -6.53 -28.15
CA ARG A 307 -13.78 -7.80 -27.88
C ARG A 307 -13.93 -8.21 -26.41
N ARG A 308 -13.77 -7.28 -25.48
CA ARG A 308 -13.90 -7.52 -24.03
C ARG A 308 -15.31 -7.93 -23.65
N THR A 309 -16.32 -7.19 -24.07
CA THR A 309 -17.73 -7.53 -23.80
C THR A 309 -18.11 -8.90 -24.36
N ALA A 310 -17.63 -9.25 -25.57
CA ALA A 310 -17.82 -10.56 -26.14
C ALA A 310 -17.13 -11.67 -25.33
N ALA A 311 -15.91 -11.43 -24.85
CA ALA A 311 -15.19 -12.38 -24.00
C ALA A 311 -15.89 -12.60 -22.64
N GLU A 312 -16.37 -11.54 -22.03
CA GLU A 312 -17.12 -11.58 -20.76
C GLU A 312 -18.45 -12.35 -20.92
N ALA A 313 -19.20 -12.09 -22.00
CA ALA A 313 -20.41 -12.82 -22.33
C ALA A 313 -20.14 -14.32 -22.57
N ALA A 314 -19.06 -14.65 -23.27
CA ALA A 314 -18.65 -16.03 -23.49
C ALA A 314 -18.21 -16.73 -22.19
N ALA A 315 -17.51 -16.02 -21.31
CA ALA A 315 -17.12 -16.53 -19.99
C ALA A 315 -18.35 -16.79 -19.11
N ALA A 316 -19.30 -15.87 -19.06
CA ALA A 316 -20.57 -16.02 -18.35
C ALA A 316 -21.38 -17.21 -18.86
N ALA A 317 -21.47 -17.38 -20.20
CA ALA A 317 -22.16 -18.53 -20.80
C ALA A 317 -21.47 -19.86 -20.46
N ARG A 318 -20.15 -19.91 -20.41
CA ARG A 318 -19.39 -21.10 -19.98
C ARG A 318 -19.62 -21.42 -18.51
N ALA A 319 -19.63 -20.40 -17.64
CA ALA A 319 -19.92 -20.56 -16.22
C ALA A 319 -21.32 -21.08 -15.98
N ALA A 320 -22.34 -20.54 -16.69
CA ALA A 320 -23.71 -20.99 -16.62
C ALA A 320 -23.86 -22.47 -17.07
N ARG A 321 -23.20 -22.87 -18.16
CA ARG A 321 -23.17 -24.27 -18.61
C ARG A 321 -22.52 -25.21 -17.61
N ARG A 322 -21.45 -24.76 -16.93
CA ARG A 322 -20.76 -25.53 -15.88
C ARG A 322 -21.65 -25.71 -14.64
N ALA A 323 -22.41 -24.68 -14.26
CA ALA A 323 -23.35 -24.75 -13.15
C ALA A 323 -24.60 -25.63 -13.45
N ALA A 324 -24.97 -25.69 -14.73
CA ALA A 324 -26.12 -26.52 -15.19
C ALA A 324 -25.74 -27.97 -15.53
N ALA A 325 -24.46 -28.35 -15.51
CA ALA A 325 -24.03 -29.74 -15.72
C ALA A 325 -24.50 -30.59 -14.51
N PRO A 326 -25.20 -31.73 -14.74
CA PRO A 326 -25.63 -32.59 -13.64
C PRO A 326 -24.38 -33.09 -12.89
N VAL A 327 -24.42 -32.98 -11.57
CA VAL A 327 -23.45 -33.64 -10.68
C VAL A 327 -23.57 -35.14 -10.99
N ASP A 328 -22.51 -35.70 -11.54
CA ASP A 328 -22.41 -37.12 -11.92
C ASP A 328 -22.81 -37.94 -10.70
N ALA A 329 -23.95 -38.64 -10.82
CA ALA A 329 -24.42 -39.55 -9.81
C ALA A 329 -23.39 -40.68 -9.75
N GLY A 330 -22.67 -40.75 -8.65
CA GLY A 330 -21.62 -41.77 -8.42
C GLY A 330 -22.13 -43.17 -8.77
N PRO A 331 -21.22 -44.12 -9.05
CA PRO A 331 -21.61 -45.45 -9.49
C PRO A 331 -22.60 -46.10 -8.52
N PRO A 332 -23.60 -46.84 -9.02
CA PRO A 332 -24.60 -47.50 -8.18
C PRO A 332 -23.91 -48.44 -7.20
N PRO A 333 -24.41 -48.57 -5.96
CA PRO A 333 -23.83 -49.46 -4.97
C PRO A 333 -23.80 -50.90 -5.53
N ALA A 334 -22.63 -51.54 -5.42
CA ALA A 334 -22.40 -52.90 -5.83
C ALA A 334 -23.46 -53.80 -5.18
N ALA A 335 -24.16 -54.59 -6.01
CA ALA A 335 -25.12 -55.59 -5.56
C ALA A 335 -24.37 -56.59 -4.67
N THR A 336 -24.79 -56.69 -3.42
CA THR A 336 -24.40 -57.79 -2.52
C THR A 336 -24.92 -59.10 -3.09
N VAL A 337 -24.01 -59.93 -3.56
CA VAL A 337 -24.35 -61.30 -3.89
C VAL A 337 -24.50 -62.03 -2.56
N ASP A 338 -25.74 -62.37 -2.26
CA ASP A 338 -26.15 -63.19 -1.14
C ASP A 338 -25.70 -64.66 -1.46
N ALA A 339 -24.71 -65.15 -0.74
CA ALA A 339 -24.33 -66.54 -0.76
C ALA A 339 -25.10 -67.23 0.38
N GLY A 340 -26.24 -67.76 0.08
CA GLY A 340 -26.97 -68.68 0.97
C GLY A 340 -26.63 -70.13 0.66
N PRO A 341 -27.07 -71.09 1.52
CA PRO A 341 -26.26 -72.04 2.28
C PRO A 341 -25.78 -73.26 1.50
#